data_14d7cf5b3aa2894cb0b903d6404ab67b
#
_entry.id   14d7cf5b3aa2894cb0b903d6404ab67b
#
_cell.length_a   1.000
_cell.length_b   1.000
_cell.length_c   1.000
_cell.angle_alpha   90.00
_cell.angle_beta   90.00
_cell.angle_gamma   90.00
#
_symmetry.space_group_name_H-M   'P 1'
#
loop_
_entity.id
_entity.type
_entity.pdbx_description
1 polymer ?
#
loop_
_entity_poly.entity_id
_entity_poly.type
_entity_poly.pdbx_seq_one_letter_code
_entity_poly.pdbx_strand_id
1 'polypeptide(L)'
;MKIIEASHSIETPIDGAEILKRIEKAGRTCYKSEDRITEESAKSFVRMLIERGHESVLEHESITVRFICDRGISHEIVRHRLASYSQESQRYVRYNGDIEFINPHMPNTKAY
;
A
#
# COMPACT_ATOMS: atom_id res chain seq x y z
N MET A 1 -10.63 18.67 -22.06
CA MET A 1 -10.21 18.83 -20.65
C MET A 1 -11.29 18.27 -19.75
N LYS A 2 -10.95 17.39 -18.86
CA LYS A 2 -11.87 16.76 -17.91
C LYS A 2 -11.33 16.92 -16.49
N ILE A 3 -12.19 17.29 -15.56
CA ILE A 3 -11.85 17.37 -14.14
C ILE A 3 -12.35 16.09 -13.49
N ILE A 4 -11.48 15.42 -12.75
CA ILE A 4 -11.77 14.18 -12.05
C ILE A 4 -11.40 14.30 -10.56
N GLU A 5 -12.00 13.47 -9.74
CA GLU A 5 -11.68 13.40 -8.32
C GLU A 5 -10.46 12.51 -8.09
N ALA A 6 -9.68 12.86 -7.06
CA ALA A 6 -8.62 11.99 -6.59
C ALA A 6 -9.21 10.66 -6.10
N SER A 7 -8.55 9.56 -6.40
CA SER A 7 -9.07 8.24 -6.07
C SER A 7 -7.94 7.23 -5.86
N HIS A 8 -8.29 6.08 -5.33
CA HIS A 8 -7.38 4.94 -5.24
C HIS A 8 -8.11 3.63 -5.51
N SER A 9 -7.35 2.64 -5.92
CA SER A 9 -7.81 1.27 -6.03
C SER A 9 -6.75 0.30 -5.52
N ILE A 10 -7.20 -0.78 -4.90
CA ILE A 10 -6.30 -1.84 -4.44
C ILE A 10 -6.20 -2.87 -5.55
N GLU A 11 -4.98 -3.06 -6.07
CA GLU A 11 -4.71 -3.95 -7.20
C GLU A 11 -4.42 -5.40 -6.74
N THR A 12 -3.94 -5.57 -5.52
CA THR A 12 -3.68 -6.88 -4.94
C THR A 12 -4.95 -7.44 -4.30
N PRO A 13 -5.34 -8.69 -4.56
CA PRO A 13 -6.42 -9.33 -3.81
C PRO A 13 -6.11 -9.32 -2.31
N ILE A 14 -7.02 -8.79 -1.50
CA ILE A 14 -6.84 -8.71 -0.04
C ILE A 14 -7.78 -9.72 0.64
N ASP A 15 -7.15 -10.71 1.28
CA ASP A 15 -7.77 -11.58 2.25
C ASP A 15 -6.95 -11.52 3.54
N GLY A 16 -7.49 -10.86 4.56
CA GLY A 16 -6.76 -10.64 5.82
C GLY A 16 -6.38 -11.95 6.53
N ALA A 17 -7.22 -12.97 6.46
CA ALA A 17 -6.91 -14.26 7.06
C ALA A 17 -5.73 -14.95 6.36
N GLU A 18 -5.72 -14.93 5.04
CA GLU A 18 -4.62 -15.51 4.25
C GLU A 18 -3.31 -14.71 4.42
N ILE A 19 -3.39 -13.38 4.51
CA ILE A 19 -2.22 -12.54 4.83
C ILE A 19 -1.61 -12.95 6.17
N LEU A 20 -2.41 -13.08 7.22
CA LEU A 20 -1.92 -13.50 8.53
C LEU A 20 -1.28 -14.89 8.50
N LYS A 21 -1.86 -15.84 7.77
CA LYS A 21 -1.30 -17.20 7.59
C LYS A 21 0.05 -17.18 6.88
N ARG A 22 0.21 -16.36 5.84
CA ARG A 22 1.50 -16.23 5.12
C ARG A 22 2.58 -15.61 6.01
N ILE A 23 2.24 -14.58 6.77
CA ILE A 23 3.16 -13.98 7.74
C ILE A 23 3.54 -14.99 8.83
N GLU A 24 2.58 -15.73 9.36
CA GLU A 24 2.85 -16.79 10.33
C GLU A 24 3.81 -17.83 9.77
N LYS A 25 3.55 -18.32 8.56
CA LYS A 25 4.41 -19.31 7.91
C LYS A 25 5.85 -18.83 7.80
N ALA A 26 6.05 -17.58 7.36
CA ALA A 26 7.38 -16.96 7.30
C ALA A 26 8.03 -16.86 8.68
N GLY A 27 7.31 -16.37 9.67
CA GLY A 27 7.81 -16.21 11.03
C GLY A 27 8.12 -17.54 11.73
N ARG A 28 7.31 -18.57 11.50
CA ARG A 28 7.56 -19.91 12.06
C ARG A 28 8.85 -20.52 11.57
N THR A 29 9.25 -20.23 10.34
CA THR A 29 10.55 -20.65 9.80
C THR A 29 11.70 -20.09 10.65
N CYS A 30 11.64 -18.84 11.08
CA CYS A 30 12.65 -18.23 11.94
C CYS A 30 12.76 -18.93 13.29
N TYR A 31 11.67 -19.43 13.83
CA TYR A 31 11.59 -20.07 15.15
C TYR A 31 11.63 -21.61 15.09
N LYS A 32 11.75 -22.21 13.90
CA LYS A 32 11.60 -23.66 13.69
C LYS A 32 10.37 -24.24 14.40
N SER A 33 9.24 -23.62 14.22
CA SER A 33 8.00 -23.96 14.92
C SER A 33 6.80 -24.14 13.99
N GLU A 34 7.06 -24.60 12.77
CA GLU A 34 6.03 -24.85 11.73
C GLU A 34 5.02 -25.90 12.17
N ASP A 35 5.44 -26.83 13.03
CA ASP A 35 4.61 -27.86 13.64
C ASP A 35 3.50 -27.29 14.54
N ARG A 36 3.62 -26.03 14.96
CA ARG A 36 2.64 -25.32 15.80
C ARG A 36 1.59 -24.54 15.02
N ILE A 37 1.64 -24.57 13.69
CA ILE A 37 0.63 -23.92 12.84
C ILE A 37 -0.69 -24.66 12.96
N THR A 38 -1.75 -23.91 13.27
CA THR A 38 -3.14 -24.38 13.31
C THR A 38 -4.03 -23.42 12.51
N GLU A 39 -5.29 -23.76 12.31
CA GLU A 39 -6.24 -22.89 11.61
C GLU A 39 -6.44 -21.51 12.29
N GLU A 40 -6.20 -21.42 13.58
CA GLU A 40 -6.44 -20.20 14.38
C GLU A 40 -5.17 -19.57 14.95
N SER A 41 -3.99 -20.15 14.70
CA SER A 41 -2.74 -19.69 15.34
C SER A 41 -2.19 -18.37 14.76
N ALA A 42 -2.52 -18.04 13.52
CA ALA A 42 -1.91 -16.91 12.80
C ALA A 42 -2.11 -15.55 13.50
N LYS A 43 -3.33 -15.29 13.97
CA LYS A 43 -3.64 -13.99 14.59
C LYS A 43 -2.84 -13.71 15.87
N SER A 44 -2.74 -14.69 16.75
CA SER A 44 -1.98 -14.55 18.00
C SER A 44 -0.48 -14.51 17.74
N PHE A 45 0.00 -15.29 16.78
CA PHE A 45 1.41 -15.31 16.40
C PHE A 45 1.86 -13.98 15.80
N VAL A 46 1.09 -13.44 14.84
CA VAL A 46 1.42 -12.14 14.22
C VAL A 46 1.36 -11.01 15.25
N ARG A 47 0.39 -11.03 16.17
CA ARG A 47 0.35 -10.07 17.27
C ARG A 47 1.63 -10.11 18.10
N MET A 48 2.09 -11.29 18.46
CA MET A 48 3.35 -11.46 19.19
C MET A 48 4.56 -10.92 18.41
N LEU A 49 4.61 -11.10 17.08
CA LEU A 49 5.69 -10.54 16.25
C LEU A 49 5.70 -9.01 16.33
N ILE A 50 4.54 -8.38 16.25
CA ILE A 50 4.39 -6.92 16.34
C ILE A 50 4.81 -6.43 17.73
N GLU A 51 4.32 -7.05 18.78
CA GLU A 51 4.65 -6.69 20.16
C GLU A 51 6.15 -6.81 20.49
N ARG A 52 6.85 -7.73 19.84
CA ARG A 52 8.30 -7.92 19.97
C ARG A 52 9.14 -7.10 19.00
N GLY A 53 8.52 -6.32 18.10
CA GLY A 53 9.22 -5.52 17.11
C GLY A 53 9.91 -6.34 16.01
N HIS A 54 9.43 -7.56 15.74
CA HIS A 54 9.96 -8.41 14.67
C HIS A 54 9.31 -8.04 13.31
N GLU A 55 9.44 -6.80 12.91
CA GLU A 55 8.73 -6.18 11.80
C GLU A 55 9.16 -6.72 10.42
N SER A 56 10.40 -7.18 10.30
CA SER A 56 10.91 -7.74 9.02
C SER A 56 10.11 -8.94 8.53
N VAL A 57 9.47 -9.68 9.43
CA VAL A 57 8.61 -10.82 9.05
C VAL A 57 7.34 -10.32 8.34
N LEU A 58 6.84 -9.13 8.70
CA LEU A 58 5.67 -8.53 8.07
C LEU A 58 5.93 -8.14 6.62
N GLU A 59 7.19 -7.90 6.24
CA GLU A 59 7.61 -7.56 4.87
C GLU A 59 7.46 -8.71 3.87
N HIS A 60 7.14 -9.92 4.32
CA HIS A 60 6.75 -11.03 3.44
C HIS A 60 5.38 -10.83 2.78
N GLU A 61 4.63 -9.82 3.19
CA GLU A 61 3.40 -9.40 2.55
C GLU A 61 3.54 -8.02 1.94
N SER A 62 2.93 -7.83 0.79
CA SER A 62 2.89 -6.56 0.09
C SER A 62 1.50 -6.30 -0.48
N ILE A 63 1.13 -5.04 -0.55
CA ILE A 63 -0.14 -4.58 -1.11
C ILE A 63 0.19 -3.57 -2.19
N THR A 64 -0.37 -3.77 -3.38
CA THR A 64 -0.25 -2.80 -4.48
C THR A 64 -1.49 -1.93 -4.52
N VAL A 65 -1.28 -0.63 -4.43
CA VAL A 65 -2.34 0.38 -4.50
C VAL A 65 -2.05 1.32 -5.66
N ARG A 66 -3.05 1.53 -6.50
CA ARG A 66 -3.02 2.54 -7.56
C ARG A 66 -3.65 3.82 -7.04
N PHE A 67 -2.92 4.92 -7.11
CA PHE A 67 -3.42 6.25 -6.79
C PHE A 67 -3.63 7.05 -8.07
N ILE A 68 -4.76 7.76 -8.13
CA ILE A 68 -5.02 8.80 -9.12
C ILE A 68 -5.06 10.11 -8.33
N CYS A 69 -4.02 10.89 -8.45
CA CYS A 69 -3.81 12.10 -7.65
C CYS A 69 -3.03 13.16 -8.44
N ASP A 70 -2.99 14.37 -7.92
CA ASP A 70 -2.18 15.42 -8.53
C ASP A 70 -0.66 15.18 -8.36
N ARG A 71 0.12 15.97 -9.09
CA ARG A 71 1.58 15.82 -9.12
C ARG A 71 2.23 16.15 -7.79
N GLY A 72 1.71 17.09 -7.04
CA GLY A 72 2.22 17.46 -5.72
C GLY A 72 2.12 16.28 -4.76
N ILE A 73 0.94 15.69 -4.66
CA ILE A 73 0.69 14.50 -3.83
C ILE A 73 1.56 13.32 -4.27
N SER A 74 1.65 13.04 -5.57
CA SER A 74 2.47 11.92 -6.04
C SER A 74 3.96 12.11 -5.71
N HIS A 75 4.48 13.32 -5.77
CA HIS A 75 5.86 13.63 -5.38
C HIS A 75 6.13 13.43 -3.88
N GLU A 76 5.13 13.65 -3.04
CA GLU A 76 5.25 13.38 -1.61
C GLU A 76 5.14 11.88 -1.32
N ILE A 77 4.20 11.17 -1.95
CA ILE A 77 4.01 9.74 -1.75
C ILE A 77 5.27 8.93 -2.08
N VAL A 78 5.95 9.22 -3.20
CA VAL A 78 7.14 8.47 -3.63
C VAL A 78 8.34 8.60 -2.68
N ARG A 79 8.28 9.49 -1.72
CA ARG A 79 9.31 9.65 -0.69
C ARG A 79 9.13 8.73 0.51
N HIS A 80 7.96 8.11 0.67
CA HIS A 80 7.72 7.14 1.73
C HIS A 80 8.52 5.85 1.47
N ARG A 81 9.28 5.42 2.48
CA ARG A 81 10.14 4.24 2.37
C ARG A 81 9.40 2.95 2.74
N LEU A 82 10.06 1.84 2.50
CA LEU A 82 9.52 0.47 2.54
C LEU A 82 8.40 0.26 1.54
N ALA A 83 8.51 0.92 0.38
CA ALA A 83 7.61 0.76 -0.74
C ALA A 83 8.35 0.96 -2.06
N SER A 84 7.81 0.40 -3.13
CA SER A 84 8.24 0.63 -4.50
C SER A 84 7.18 1.43 -5.24
N TYR A 85 7.61 2.30 -6.13
CA TYR A 85 6.72 3.23 -6.83
C TYR A 85 6.93 3.16 -8.33
N SER A 86 5.82 3.13 -9.07
CA SER A 86 5.77 3.36 -10.50
C SER A 86 4.89 4.57 -10.74
N GLN A 87 5.46 5.61 -11.33
CA GLN A 87 4.76 6.87 -11.57
C GLN A 87 4.71 7.15 -13.06
N GLU A 88 3.56 7.65 -13.53
CA GLU A 88 3.38 8.06 -14.91
C GLU A 88 4.39 9.14 -15.31
N SER A 89 5.14 8.88 -16.36
CA SER A 89 6.22 9.76 -16.81
C SER A 89 5.71 10.86 -17.74
N GLN A 90 5.97 12.10 -17.39
CA GLN A 90 5.69 13.24 -18.28
C GLN A 90 6.59 13.28 -19.53
N ARG A 91 7.69 12.52 -19.55
CA ARG A 91 8.61 12.47 -20.68
C ARG A 91 8.23 11.42 -21.72
N TYR A 92 7.62 10.32 -21.30
CA TYR A 92 7.32 9.18 -22.15
C TYR A 92 5.85 9.10 -22.54
N VAL A 93 4.94 9.63 -21.73
CA VAL A 93 3.50 9.61 -22.03
C VAL A 93 3.16 10.80 -22.91
N ARG A 94 2.51 10.51 -24.05
CA ARG A 94 1.93 11.53 -24.94
C ARG A 94 0.42 11.51 -24.76
N TYR A 95 -0.12 12.63 -24.33
CA TYR A 95 -1.55 12.79 -24.17
C TYR A 95 -2.16 13.22 -25.51
N ASN A 96 -2.71 12.25 -26.25
CA ASN A 96 -3.42 12.48 -27.51
C ASN A 96 -4.93 12.45 -27.23
N GLY A 97 -5.49 13.55 -26.74
CA GLY A 97 -6.92 13.64 -26.44
C GLY A 97 -7.22 14.52 -25.23
N ASP A 98 -8.32 14.22 -24.56
CA ASP A 98 -8.73 14.95 -23.36
C ASP A 98 -7.80 14.66 -22.18
N ILE A 99 -7.12 15.71 -21.74
CA ILE A 99 -6.29 15.66 -20.55
C ILE A 99 -7.20 15.72 -19.32
N GLU A 100 -6.97 14.82 -18.37
CA GLU A 100 -7.66 14.80 -17.08
C GLU A 100 -6.85 15.60 -16.03
N PHE A 101 -7.55 16.40 -15.27
CA PHE A 101 -6.99 17.17 -14.16
C PHE A 101 -7.70 16.78 -12.88
N ILE A 102 -6.92 16.63 -11.82
CA ILE A 102 -7.49 16.38 -10.49
C ILE A 102 -8.18 17.64 -9.97
N ASN A 103 -9.39 17.47 -9.46
CA ASN A 103 -10.11 18.55 -8.81
C ASN A 103 -9.31 19.05 -7.59
N PRO A 104 -8.80 20.31 -7.62
CA PRO A 104 -8.10 20.84 -6.46
C PRO A 104 -9.12 21.16 -5.36
N HIS A 105 -9.27 20.27 -4.39
CA HIS A 105 -10.00 20.58 -3.16
C HIS A 105 -9.24 21.64 -2.37
N MET A 106 -9.33 22.89 -2.83
CA MET A 106 -8.86 24.01 -2.05
C MET A 106 -9.73 24.11 -0.81
N PRO A 107 -9.19 23.99 0.42
CA PRO A 107 -9.95 24.40 1.59
C PRO A 107 -10.42 25.82 1.34
N ASN A 108 -11.69 26.13 1.67
CA ASN A 108 -12.23 27.47 1.59
C ASN A 108 -11.32 28.41 2.40
N THR A 109 -10.26 28.85 1.78
CA THR A 109 -9.49 30.00 2.25
C THR A 109 -10.42 31.18 2.08
N LYS A 110 -11.20 31.48 3.12
CA LYS A 110 -11.69 32.84 3.26
C LYS A 110 -10.45 33.72 3.13
N ALA A 111 -10.43 34.48 2.03
CA ALA A 111 -9.34 35.40 1.75
C ALA A 111 -8.97 36.17 3.02
N TYR A 112 -7.69 36.17 3.32
CA TYR A 112 -7.14 37.13 4.25
C TYR A 112 -7.29 38.52 3.66
#